data_f8ef8b373edfab4dfff278f72c793aaa
#
_entry.id   f8ef8b373edfab4dfff278f72c793aaa
#
_cell.length_a   1.000
_cell.length_b   1.000
_cell.length_c   1.000
_cell.angle_alpha   90.00
_cell.angle_beta   90.00
_cell.angle_gamma   90.00
#
_symmetry.space_group_name_H-M   'P 1'
#
loop_
_entity.id
_entity.type
_entity.pdbx_description
1 polymer ?
#
loop_
_entity_poly.entity_id
_entity_poly.type
_entity_poly.pdbx_seq_one_letter_code
_entity_poly.pdbx_strand_id
1 'polypeptide(L)'
;MGRDIGDKEYSAKDYEQFNRRIHNQVDILKKVIARPEFGRGATCIGAELELYLMNEHSDVSPVNLQLLEMLQDDQFQPELNQFNLELNLSPVPAAGKPFTQLTKEMVTKFNHLWTVAEQIKTRPLAVGILPTLKEQHLSNEYVTDLGRYRILCRELLKRRGEPFHIQIEGKEESVDFFTSEVCVEGANTSFQVHLMTDRDQFANTFNAAQMTMPMAIAVGANSGVLLGKCLWDETRVVLFKQSIDHRMPEVSGWRQPSRVTFGHGWVR
;
A
#
# COMPACT_ATOMS: atom_id res chain seq x y z
N MET A 1 -4.78 -10.72 4.57
CA MET A 1 -5.01 -9.37 5.14
C MET A 1 -5.61 -9.39 6.51
N GLY A 2 -5.44 -8.29 7.26
CA GLY A 2 -5.82 -8.20 8.65
C GLY A 2 -7.34 -8.30 8.86
N ARG A 3 -7.75 -8.89 9.98
CA ARG A 3 -9.16 -8.88 10.39
C ARG A 3 -9.51 -7.49 10.92
N ASP A 4 -10.76 -7.06 10.72
CA ASP A 4 -11.24 -5.87 11.41
C ASP A 4 -11.25 -6.10 12.92
N ILE A 5 -10.80 -5.11 13.68
CA ILE A 5 -10.60 -5.19 15.14
C ILE A 5 -11.63 -4.38 15.92
N GLY A 6 -12.60 -3.79 15.23
CA GLY A 6 -13.62 -2.92 15.82
C GLY A 6 -13.05 -1.66 16.49
N ASP A 7 -13.93 -0.90 17.13
CA ASP A 7 -13.56 0.34 17.85
C ASP A 7 -13.21 0.03 19.31
N LYS A 8 -11.97 -0.38 19.52
CA LYS A 8 -11.46 -0.59 20.88
C LYS A 8 -10.40 0.47 21.20
N GLU A 9 -10.56 1.13 22.33
CA GLU A 9 -9.45 1.86 22.95
C GLU A 9 -8.53 0.89 23.67
N TYR A 10 -7.23 1.02 23.41
CA TYR A 10 -6.22 0.18 24.01
C TYR A 10 -5.61 0.86 25.24
N SER A 11 -5.61 0.15 26.36
CA SER A 11 -4.96 0.56 27.61
C SER A 11 -3.45 0.29 27.56
N ALA A 12 -2.68 0.90 28.47
CA ALA A 12 -1.26 0.60 28.64
C ALA A 12 -1.00 -0.91 28.84
N LYS A 13 -1.89 -1.62 29.54
CA LYS A 13 -1.82 -3.07 29.74
C LYS A 13 -2.00 -3.85 28.43
N ASP A 14 -2.86 -3.38 27.52
CA ASP A 14 -3.02 -4.00 26.18
C ASP A 14 -1.72 -3.87 25.38
N TYR A 15 -1.05 -2.70 25.41
CA TYR A 15 0.24 -2.49 24.73
C TYR A 15 1.36 -3.37 25.32
N GLU A 16 1.44 -3.50 26.66
CA GLU A 16 2.39 -4.40 27.29
C GLU A 16 2.15 -5.86 26.90
N GLN A 17 0.88 -6.28 26.86
CA GLN A 17 0.52 -7.62 26.43
C GLN A 17 0.85 -7.85 24.96
N PHE A 18 0.59 -6.88 24.10
CA PHE A 18 0.96 -6.92 22.69
C PHE A 18 2.47 -7.08 22.50
N ASN A 19 3.28 -6.26 23.20
CA ASN A 19 4.73 -6.35 23.16
C ASN A 19 5.24 -7.74 23.59
N ARG A 20 4.71 -8.29 24.67
CA ARG A 20 5.08 -9.65 25.10
C ARG A 20 4.72 -10.70 24.05
N ARG A 21 3.54 -10.59 23.44
CA ARG A 21 3.11 -11.51 22.36
C ARG A 21 4.00 -11.41 21.13
N ILE A 22 4.38 -10.20 20.72
CA ILE A 22 5.28 -10.01 19.57
C ILE A 22 6.64 -10.68 19.83
N HIS A 23 7.25 -10.49 20.98
CA HIS A 23 8.52 -11.13 21.31
C HIS A 23 8.41 -12.66 21.26
N ASN A 24 7.35 -13.23 21.85
CA ASN A 24 7.12 -14.67 21.78
C ASN A 24 6.91 -15.15 20.33
N GLN A 25 6.17 -14.39 19.50
CA GLN A 25 5.93 -14.72 18.10
C GLN A 25 7.21 -14.65 17.27
N VAL A 26 8.11 -13.70 17.54
CA VAL A 26 9.43 -13.63 16.89
C VAL A 26 10.25 -14.88 17.20
N ASP A 27 10.22 -15.39 18.42
CA ASP A 27 10.94 -16.62 18.78
C ASP A 27 10.31 -17.87 18.14
N ILE A 28 8.99 -17.89 17.97
CA ILE A 28 8.29 -18.94 17.20
C ILE A 28 8.69 -18.84 15.73
N LEU A 29 8.69 -17.62 15.15
CA LEU A 29 9.06 -17.38 13.76
C LEU A 29 10.49 -17.86 13.47
N LYS A 30 11.45 -17.57 14.35
CA LYS A 30 12.83 -18.10 14.23
C LYS A 30 12.84 -19.62 14.12
N LYS A 31 12.04 -20.33 14.94
CA LYS A 31 11.92 -21.78 14.90
C LYS A 31 11.26 -22.28 13.60
N VAL A 32 10.25 -21.54 13.11
CA VAL A 32 9.56 -21.88 11.84
C VAL A 32 10.51 -21.72 10.65
N ILE A 33 11.22 -20.59 10.59
CA ILE A 33 12.21 -20.32 9.52
C ILE A 33 13.35 -21.37 9.52
N ALA A 34 13.72 -21.86 10.70
CA ALA A 34 14.76 -22.88 10.83
C ALA A 34 14.35 -24.28 10.34
N ARG A 35 13.07 -24.54 10.10
CA ARG A 35 12.59 -25.84 9.61
C ARG A 35 13.12 -26.13 8.20
N PRO A 36 13.55 -27.36 7.91
CA PRO A 36 14.09 -27.71 6.59
C PRO A 36 13.10 -27.46 5.43
N GLU A 37 11.81 -27.61 5.68
CA GLU A 37 10.74 -27.45 4.69
C GLU A 37 10.30 -25.98 4.48
N PHE A 38 10.72 -25.04 5.34
CA PHE A 38 10.32 -23.65 5.23
C PHE A 38 10.86 -22.99 3.96
N GLY A 39 9.97 -22.38 3.18
CA GLY A 39 10.32 -21.73 1.91
C GLY A 39 10.67 -22.71 0.78
N ARG A 40 10.53 -24.02 0.99
CA ARG A 40 10.75 -25.03 -0.03
C ARG A 40 9.48 -25.27 -0.84
N GLY A 41 9.64 -25.49 -2.14
CA GLY A 41 8.55 -25.77 -3.06
C GLY A 41 8.77 -25.15 -4.42
N ALA A 42 7.76 -25.24 -5.28
CA ALA A 42 7.79 -24.57 -6.56
C ALA A 42 7.73 -23.05 -6.36
N THR A 43 8.65 -22.32 -6.97
CA THR A 43 8.61 -20.85 -6.97
C THR A 43 7.31 -20.38 -7.60
N CYS A 44 6.60 -19.48 -6.89
CA CYS A 44 5.35 -18.88 -7.35
C CYS A 44 5.50 -17.37 -7.48
N ILE A 45 4.69 -16.80 -8.36
CA ILE A 45 4.53 -15.35 -8.55
C ILE A 45 3.07 -15.01 -8.24
N GLY A 46 2.85 -14.03 -7.41
CA GLY A 46 1.54 -13.38 -7.16
C GLY A 46 1.61 -11.91 -7.53
N ALA A 47 0.45 -11.26 -7.55
CA ALA A 47 0.39 -9.82 -7.72
C ALA A 47 -0.83 -9.22 -7.02
N GLU A 48 -0.71 -7.95 -6.63
CA GLU A 48 -1.77 -7.10 -6.09
C GLU A 48 -1.88 -5.85 -6.97
N LEU A 49 -3.11 -5.47 -7.30
CA LEU A 49 -3.39 -4.25 -8.06
C LEU A 49 -4.31 -3.35 -7.24
N GLU A 50 -3.80 -2.20 -6.87
CA GLU A 50 -4.59 -1.15 -6.24
C GLU A 50 -5.22 -0.24 -7.30
N LEU A 51 -6.45 0.18 -7.06
CA LEU A 51 -7.29 0.90 -8.00
C LEU A 51 -7.93 2.12 -7.34
N TYR A 52 -8.11 3.18 -8.12
CA TYR A 52 -9.04 4.24 -7.78
C TYR A 52 -10.46 3.91 -8.24
N LEU A 53 -11.43 4.40 -7.48
CA LEU A 53 -12.84 4.42 -7.85
C LEU A 53 -13.23 5.87 -8.18
N MET A 54 -13.75 6.09 -9.39
CA MET A 54 -14.04 7.40 -9.93
C MET A 54 -15.49 7.47 -10.41
N ASN A 55 -16.17 8.58 -10.17
CA ASN A 55 -17.52 8.80 -10.68
C ASN A 55 -17.53 9.28 -12.14
N GLU A 56 -18.71 9.50 -12.69
CA GLU A 56 -18.92 9.95 -14.09
C GLU A 56 -18.35 11.35 -14.38
N HIS A 57 -18.05 12.13 -13.34
CA HIS A 57 -17.45 13.47 -13.44
C HIS A 57 -15.92 13.47 -13.25
N SER A 58 -15.31 12.30 -13.27
CA SER A 58 -13.88 12.11 -13.02
C SER A 58 -13.41 12.56 -11.63
N ASP A 59 -14.32 12.61 -10.66
CA ASP A 59 -14.02 12.83 -9.25
C ASP A 59 -13.98 11.50 -8.48
N VAL A 60 -13.45 11.47 -7.27
CA VAL A 60 -13.42 10.25 -6.46
C VAL A 60 -14.83 9.74 -6.15
N SER A 61 -14.98 8.41 -6.08
CA SER A 61 -16.23 7.72 -5.73
C SER A 61 -16.02 6.91 -4.44
N PRO A 62 -16.44 7.40 -3.26
CA PRO A 62 -16.14 6.78 -1.98
C PRO A 62 -17.09 5.60 -1.66
N VAL A 63 -17.04 4.53 -2.45
CA VAL A 63 -18.02 3.43 -2.45
C VAL A 63 -17.38 2.04 -2.33
N ASN A 64 -16.13 1.92 -1.87
CA ASN A 64 -15.42 0.65 -1.85
C ASN A 64 -16.16 -0.46 -1.09
N LEU A 65 -16.68 -0.20 0.12
CA LEU A 65 -17.41 -1.20 0.90
C LEU A 65 -18.71 -1.64 0.21
N GLN A 66 -19.47 -0.67 -0.36
CA GLN A 66 -20.66 -0.97 -1.13
C GLN A 66 -20.33 -1.83 -2.36
N LEU A 67 -19.25 -1.50 -3.07
CA LEU A 67 -18.82 -2.23 -4.25
C LEU A 67 -18.36 -3.65 -3.89
N LEU A 68 -17.65 -3.83 -2.78
CA LEU A 68 -17.24 -5.14 -2.28
C LEU A 68 -18.44 -6.02 -1.92
N GLU A 69 -19.47 -5.43 -1.31
CA GLU A 69 -20.72 -6.13 -1.01
C GLU A 69 -21.43 -6.60 -2.29
N MET A 70 -21.39 -5.81 -3.37
CA MET A 70 -21.97 -6.18 -4.66
C MET A 70 -21.14 -7.24 -5.41
N LEU A 71 -19.81 -7.18 -5.31
CA LEU A 71 -18.89 -8.09 -6.01
C LEU A 71 -18.94 -9.51 -5.47
N GLN A 72 -19.06 -9.69 -4.16
CA GLN A 72 -19.04 -11.00 -3.47
C GLN A 72 -17.83 -11.86 -3.91
N ASP A 73 -16.66 -11.24 -4.04
CA ASP A 73 -15.43 -11.87 -4.53
C ASP A 73 -14.28 -11.54 -3.58
N ASP A 74 -13.79 -12.54 -2.86
CA ASP A 74 -12.78 -12.43 -1.81
C ASP A 74 -11.40 -11.94 -2.31
N GLN A 75 -11.17 -11.94 -3.62
CA GLN A 75 -9.95 -11.38 -4.20
C GLN A 75 -9.92 -9.85 -4.18
N PHE A 76 -11.09 -9.21 -4.03
CA PHE A 76 -11.14 -7.76 -3.82
C PHE A 76 -11.15 -7.44 -2.33
N GLN A 77 -10.36 -6.45 -1.95
CA GLN A 77 -10.22 -6.02 -0.56
C GLN A 77 -10.35 -4.49 -0.44
N PRO A 78 -10.83 -4.00 0.72
CA PRO A 78 -10.90 -2.57 0.95
C PRO A 78 -9.52 -1.99 1.24
N GLU A 79 -9.27 -0.81 0.70
CA GLU A 79 -8.11 0.00 0.98
C GLU A 79 -8.39 1.11 1.99
N LEU A 80 -7.32 1.84 2.39
CA LEU A 80 -7.37 2.91 3.39
C LEU A 80 -8.42 3.98 3.04
N ASN A 81 -8.46 4.42 1.79
CA ASN A 81 -9.44 5.41 1.35
C ASN A 81 -10.67 4.73 0.75
N GLN A 82 -11.86 5.26 1.03
CA GLN A 82 -13.15 4.77 0.53
C GLN A 82 -13.26 4.75 -1.01
N PHE A 83 -12.37 5.47 -1.68
CA PHE A 83 -12.27 5.51 -3.13
C PHE A 83 -11.11 4.67 -3.70
N ASN A 84 -10.52 3.81 -2.89
CA ASN A 84 -9.53 2.83 -3.31
C ASN A 84 -10.01 1.41 -3.07
N LEU A 85 -9.53 0.49 -3.91
CA LEU A 85 -9.82 -0.94 -3.86
C LEU A 85 -8.58 -1.71 -4.27
N GLU A 86 -8.35 -2.88 -3.67
CA GLU A 86 -7.27 -3.78 -4.01
C GLU A 86 -7.78 -5.06 -4.63
N LEU A 87 -7.15 -5.52 -5.71
CA LEU A 87 -7.35 -6.82 -6.32
C LEU A 87 -6.14 -7.71 -6.08
N ASN A 88 -6.34 -8.81 -5.36
CA ASN A 88 -5.33 -9.83 -5.08
C ASN A 88 -5.42 -10.96 -6.10
N LEU A 89 -4.40 -11.11 -6.95
CA LEU A 89 -4.36 -12.20 -7.92
C LEU A 89 -3.88 -13.51 -7.29
N SER A 90 -4.37 -14.62 -7.82
CA SER A 90 -3.96 -15.96 -7.40
C SER A 90 -2.48 -16.20 -7.69
N PRO A 91 -1.70 -16.73 -6.72
CA PRO A 91 -0.32 -17.11 -7.01
C PRO A 91 -0.26 -18.22 -8.06
N VAL A 92 0.63 -18.06 -9.04
CA VAL A 92 0.85 -19.03 -10.12
C VAL A 92 2.29 -19.54 -10.10
N PRO A 93 2.55 -20.79 -10.54
CA PRO A 93 3.93 -21.28 -10.69
C PRO A 93 4.76 -20.36 -11.59
N ALA A 94 5.98 -20.02 -11.17
CA ALA A 94 6.90 -19.18 -11.95
C ALA A 94 7.36 -19.86 -13.25
N ALA A 95 7.24 -21.18 -13.35
CA ALA A 95 7.53 -21.95 -14.56
C ALA A 95 6.42 -21.85 -15.59
N GLY A 96 6.74 -21.98 -16.86
CA GLY A 96 5.78 -21.98 -17.97
C GLY A 96 5.41 -20.56 -18.43
N LYS A 97 4.16 -20.15 -18.27
CA LYS A 97 3.64 -18.86 -18.74
C LYS A 97 2.95 -18.08 -17.62
N PRO A 98 3.66 -17.73 -16.52
CA PRO A 98 3.05 -17.10 -15.35
C PRO A 98 2.41 -15.75 -15.68
N PHE A 99 3.08 -14.91 -16.46
CA PHE A 99 2.57 -13.58 -16.79
C PHE A 99 1.29 -13.67 -17.65
N THR A 100 1.20 -14.63 -18.56
CA THR A 100 -0.03 -14.86 -19.34
C THR A 100 -1.19 -15.26 -18.43
N GLN A 101 -0.94 -16.09 -17.43
CA GLN A 101 -1.96 -16.53 -16.46
C GLN A 101 -2.44 -15.37 -15.59
N LEU A 102 -1.50 -14.62 -15.00
CA LEU A 102 -1.81 -13.44 -14.17
C LEU A 102 -2.55 -12.38 -14.99
N THR A 103 -2.11 -12.09 -16.21
CA THR A 103 -2.79 -11.11 -17.08
C THR A 103 -4.21 -11.55 -17.40
N LYS A 104 -4.43 -12.83 -17.72
CA LYS A 104 -5.77 -13.35 -18.01
C LYS A 104 -6.70 -13.21 -16.78
N GLU A 105 -6.22 -13.57 -15.60
CA GLU A 105 -6.99 -13.44 -14.35
C GLU A 105 -7.30 -11.97 -14.08
N MET A 106 -6.28 -11.10 -14.12
CA MET A 106 -6.41 -9.66 -13.87
C MET A 106 -7.45 -9.02 -14.80
N VAL A 107 -7.37 -9.29 -16.13
CA VAL A 107 -8.34 -8.76 -17.10
C VAL A 107 -9.75 -9.27 -16.82
N THR A 108 -9.89 -10.55 -16.49
CA THR A 108 -11.20 -11.15 -16.17
C THR A 108 -11.81 -10.49 -14.93
N LYS A 109 -11.02 -10.33 -13.85
CA LYS A 109 -11.45 -9.70 -12.61
C LYS A 109 -11.74 -8.21 -12.78
N PHE A 110 -10.90 -7.50 -13.52
CA PHE A 110 -11.10 -6.09 -13.81
C PHE A 110 -12.39 -5.84 -14.62
N ASN A 111 -12.67 -6.67 -15.64
CA ASN A 111 -13.92 -6.57 -16.40
C ASN A 111 -15.15 -6.87 -15.54
N HIS A 112 -15.06 -7.83 -14.63
CA HIS A 112 -16.14 -8.10 -13.68
C HIS A 112 -16.35 -6.90 -12.75
N LEU A 113 -15.28 -6.36 -12.16
CA LEU A 113 -15.33 -5.15 -11.34
C LEU A 113 -15.95 -3.98 -12.10
N TRP A 114 -15.53 -3.76 -13.35
CA TRP A 114 -16.08 -2.70 -14.20
C TRP A 114 -17.59 -2.84 -14.37
N THR A 115 -18.06 -4.04 -14.73
CA THR A 115 -19.50 -4.33 -14.95
C THR A 115 -20.34 -4.07 -13.68
N VAL A 116 -19.81 -4.43 -12.51
CA VAL A 116 -20.52 -4.21 -11.24
C VAL A 116 -20.47 -2.73 -10.85
N ALA A 117 -19.32 -2.07 -10.98
CA ALA A 117 -19.14 -0.66 -10.63
C ALA A 117 -20.01 0.28 -11.50
N GLU A 118 -20.22 -0.06 -12.77
CA GLU A 118 -21.06 0.73 -13.66
C GLU A 118 -22.52 0.80 -13.18
N GLN A 119 -23.03 -0.20 -12.46
CA GLN A 119 -24.38 -0.20 -11.89
C GLN A 119 -24.59 0.91 -10.87
N ILE A 120 -23.51 1.38 -10.26
CA ILE A 120 -23.51 2.49 -9.29
C ILE A 120 -22.77 3.73 -9.84
N LYS A 121 -22.66 3.85 -11.16
CA LYS A 121 -22.02 4.96 -11.89
C LYS A 121 -20.58 5.23 -11.44
N THR A 122 -19.86 4.17 -11.12
CA THR A 122 -18.45 4.20 -10.69
C THR A 122 -17.59 3.50 -11.73
N ARG A 123 -16.37 3.97 -11.92
CA ARG A 123 -15.38 3.42 -12.84
C ARG A 123 -14.08 3.13 -12.10
N PRO A 124 -13.58 1.91 -12.12
CA PRO A 124 -12.26 1.59 -11.58
C PRO A 124 -11.16 2.11 -12.53
N LEU A 125 -10.09 2.64 -11.96
CA LEU A 125 -8.95 3.18 -12.71
C LEU A 125 -7.63 2.73 -12.07
N ALA A 126 -6.75 2.12 -12.86
CA ALA A 126 -5.39 1.79 -12.48
C ALA A 126 -4.46 2.98 -12.80
N VAL A 127 -4.14 3.79 -11.81
CA VAL A 127 -3.25 4.95 -11.90
C VAL A 127 -2.58 5.18 -10.56
N GLY A 128 -1.31 5.55 -10.53
CA GLY A 128 -0.55 5.70 -9.29
C GLY A 128 -1.04 6.82 -8.37
N ILE A 129 -1.44 7.97 -8.94
CA ILE A 129 -2.16 9.05 -8.25
C ILE A 129 -3.24 9.55 -9.22
N LEU A 130 -4.47 9.69 -8.74
CA LEU A 130 -5.56 10.22 -9.56
C LEU A 130 -5.32 11.70 -9.90
N PRO A 131 -5.17 12.09 -11.18
CA PRO A 131 -4.84 13.47 -11.56
C PRO A 131 -5.88 14.51 -11.13
N THR A 132 -7.14 14.09 -10.95
CA THR A 132 -8.25 14.96 -10.52
C THR A 132 -8.42 15.01 -9.00
N LEU A 133 -7.51 14.38 -8.24
CA LEU A 133 -7.52 14.39 -6.78
C LEU A 133 -7.41 15.82 -6.25
N LYS A 134 -8.26 16.17 -5.30
CA LYS A 134 -8.30 17.51 -4.66
C LYS A 134 -7.92 17.38 -3.19
N GLU A 135 -7.47 18.48 -2.60
CA GLU A 135 -7.11 18.54 -1.19
C GLU A 135 -8.24 18.06 -0.25
N GLN A 136 -9.47 18.42 -0.54
CA GLN A 136 -10.65 18.00 0.23
C GLN A 136 -10.82 16.48 0.30
N HIS A 137 -10.32 15.72 -0.70
CA HIS A 137 -10.39 14.25 -0.72
C HIS A 137 -9.36 13.59 0.18
N LEU A 138 -8.37 14.36 0.64
CA LEU A 138 -7.30 13.87 1.53
C LEU A 138 -7.65 14.06 3.01
N SER A 139 -8.94 14.16 3.36
CA SER A 139 -9.42 14.24 4.74
C SER A 139 -9.79 12.87 5.29
N ASN A 140 -9.76 12.72 6.63
CA ASN A 140 -10.15 11.49 7.31
C ASN A 140 -11.63 11.11 7.11
N GLU A 141 -12.45 11.99 6.55
CA GLU A 141 -13.82 11.69 6.12
C GLU A 141 -13.87 10.62 5.02
N TYR A 142 -12.79 10.51 4.24
CA TYR A 142 -12.64 9.53 3.18
C TYR A 142 -11.93 8.25 3.62
N VAL A 143 -11.56 8.10 4.90
CA VAL A 143 -11.03 6.84 5.42
C VAL A 143 -12.12 5.78 5.39
N THR A 144 -11.79 4.60 4.88
CA THR A 144 -12.67 3.44 4.88
C THR A 144 -13.12 3.12 6.31
N ASP A 145 -14.41 2.98 6.52
CA ASP A 145 -15.04 2.82 7.84
C ASP A 145 -14.80 1.42 8.44
N LEU A 146 -13.54 1.15 8.78
CA LEU A 146 -13.10 -0.06 9.45
C LEU A 146 -12.31 0.31 10.71
N GLY A 147 -12.52 -0.44 11.80
CA GLY A 147 -11.86 -0.17 13.09
C GLY A 147 -10.33 -0.14 12.98
N ARG A 148 -9.74 -1.00 12.14
CA ARG A 148 -8.29 -1.03 11.89
C ARG A 148 -7.75 0.29 11.34
N TYR A 149 -8.47 0.96 10.46
CA TYR A 149 -8.04 2.23 9.85
C TYR A 149 -8.23 3.41 10.80
N ARG A 150 -9.34 3.43 11.55
CA ARG A 150 -9.54 4.45 12.60
C ARG A 150 -8.45 4.40 13.66
N ILE A 151 -8.04 3.19 14.07
CA ILE A 151 -6.92 3.01 15.01
C ILE A 151 -5.61 3.42 14.38
N LEU A 152 -5.34 3.05 13.12
CA LEU A 152 -4.12 3.46 12.41
C LEU A 152 -3.97 4.99 12.39
N CYS A 153 -5.01 5.71 11.97
CA CYS A 153 -5.02 7.17 11.92
C CYS A 153 -4.69 7.78 13.30
N ARG A 154 -5.40 7.33 14.34
CA ARG A 154 -5.19 7.82 15.70
C ARG A 154 -3.78 7.54 16.23
N GLU A 155 -3.32 6.32 16.11
CA GLU A 155 -2.04 5.90 16.72
C GLU A 155 -0.82 6.46 15.97
N LEU A 156 -0.93 6.63 14.65
CA LEU A 156 0.15 7.20 13.85
C LEU A 156 0.41 8.67 14.24
N LEU A 157 -0.65 9.47 14.33
CA LEU A 157 -0.57 10.88 14.74
C LEU A 157 -0.11 11.01 16.18
N LYS A 158 -0.67 10.19 17.10
CA LYS A 158 -0.26 10.18 18.50
C LYS A 158 1.22 9.87 18.67
N ARG A 159 1.75 8.94 17.90
CA ARG A 159 3.16 8.54 17.94
C ARG A 159 4.08 9.61 17.37
N ARG A 160 3.66 10.26 16.28
CA ARG A 160 4.44 11.31 15.66
C ARG A 160 4.46 12.61 16.48
N GLY A 161 3.31 13.01 17.02
CA GLY A 161 3.16 14.22 17.85
C GLY A 161 3.12 15.54 17.07
N GLU A 162 3.28 15.51 15.74
CA GLU A 162 3.22 16.69 14.86
C GLU A 162 2.63 16.31 13.49
N PRO A 163 2.10 17.26 12.71
CA PRO A 163 1.64 17.01 11.35
C PRO A 163 2.76 16.49 10.43
N PHE A 164 2.38 15.77 9.39
CA PHE A 164 3.28 15.39 8.31
C PHE A 164 3.57 16.62 7.45
N HIS A 165 4.81 16.81 7.07
CA HIS A 165 5.22 17.81 6.10
C HIS A 165 5.42 17.14 4.75
N ILE A 166 4.58 17.48 3.79
CA ILE A 166 4.68 17.02 2.41
C ILE A 166 5.30 18.14 1.59
N GLN A 167 6.54 17.95 1.19
CA GLN A 167 7.28 18.91 0.38
C GLN A 167 7.89 18.18 -0.81
N ILE A 168 7.40 18.47 -2.01
CA ILE A 168 7.85 17.84 -3.24
C ILE A 168 8.14 18.93 -4.28
N GLU A 169 9.39 19.05 -4.66
CA GLU A 169 9.82 19.87 -5.78
C GLU A 169 9.83 19.00 -7.04
N GLY A 170 8.90 19.26 -7.96
CA GLY A 170 8.80 18.57 -9.24
C GLY A 170 9.73 19.16 -10.30
N LYS A 171 9.49 18.83 -11.57
CA LYS A 171 10.25 19.37 -12.70
C LYS A 171 9.95 20.84 -12.95
N GLU A 172 8.69 21.25 -12.80
CA GLU A 172 8.22 22.61 -13.13
C GLU A 172 7.41 23.23 -11.99
N GLU A 173 6.71 22.42 -11.21
CA GLU A 173 5.86 22.86 -10.13
C GLU A 173 6.27 22.19 -8.81
N SER A 174 5.73 22.68 -7.70
CA SER A 174 5.97 22.13 -6.37
C SER A 174 4.70 22.07 -5.54
N VAL A 175 4.67 21.19 -4.55
CA VAL A 175 3.71 21.18 -3.46
C VAL A 175 4.44 21.28 -2.13
N ASP A 176 3.87 22.05 -1.20
CA ASP A 176 4.38 22.23 0.15
C ASP A 176 3.20 22.46 1.09
N PHE A 177 2.86 21.45 1.91
CA PHE A 177 1.76 21.55 2.85
C PHE A 177 1.96 20.65 4.07
N PHE A 178 1.29 21.00 5.17
CA PHE A 178 1.22 20.18 6.38
C PHE A 178 -0.13 19.49 6.46
N THR A 179 -0.11 18.23 6.89
CA THR A 179 -1.33 17.45 7.06
C THR A 179 -1.26 16.54 8.28
N SER A 180 -2.39 16.39 8.96
CA SER A 180 -2.60 15.35 9.97
C SER A 180 -3.41 14.17 9.43
N GLU A 181 -3.71 14.19 8.14
CA GLU A 181 -4.61 13.25 7.48
C GLU A 181 -3.83 12.05 6.92
N VAL A 182 -4.16 10.85 7.36
CA VAL A 182 -3.53 9.61 6.89
C VAL A 182 -3.98 9.25 5.47
N CYS A 183 -5.12 9.79 5.02
CA CYS A 183 -5.62 9.63 3.64
C CYS A 183 -4.62 10.01 2.56
N VAL A 184 -3.63 10.84 2.87
CA VAL A 184 -2.54 11.20 1.93
C VAL A 184 -1.71 9.96 1.54
N GLU A 185 -1.53 9.02 2.45
CA GLU A 185 -0.88 7.75 2.14
C GLU A 185 -1.69 6.94 1.14
N GLY A 186 -3.00 6.80 1.37
CA GLY A 186 -3.91 6.09 0.47
C GLY A 186 -4.13 6.77 -0.90
N ALA A 187 -3.60 7.99 -1.11
CA ALA A 187 -3.52 8.58 -2.46
C ALA A 187 -2.51 7.85 -3.36
N ASN A 188 -1.65 7.00 -2.80
CA ASN A 188 -0.69 6.22 -3.55
C ASN A 188 -1.25 4.84 -3.82
N THR A 189 -1.51 4.52 -5.08
CA THR A 189 -1.89 3.17 -5.50
C THR A 189 -0.75 2.48 -6.23
N SER A 190 -0.68 1.18 -6.14
CA SER A 190 0.45 0.41 -6.66
C SER A 190 0.02 -0.83 -7.44
N PHE A 191 0.97 -1.38 -8.19
CA PHE A 191 0.96 -2.76 -8.64
C PHE A 191 2.14 -3.49 -8.01
N GLN A 192 1.86 -4.44 -7.13
CA GLN A 192 2.87 -5.18 -6.39
C GLN A 192 3.05 -6.56 -7.01
N VAL A 193 4.29 -6.98 -7.18
CA VAL A 193 4.65 -8.34 -7.64
C VAL A 193 5.26 -9.10 -6.48
N HIS A 194 4.68 -10.24 -6.15
CA HIS A 194 5.12 -11.11 -5.06
C HIS A 194 5.93 -12.27 -5.62
N LEU A 195 7.14 -12.43 -5.11
CA LEU A 195 8.02 -13.54 -5.46
C LEU A 195 8.19 -14.47 -4.27
N MET A 196 7.74 -15.72 -4.40
CA MET A 196 8.11 -16.74 -3.43
C MET A 196 9.56 -17.15 -3.66
N THR A 197 10.37 -17.08 -2.62
CA THR A 197 11.79 -17.47 -2.68
C THR A 197 12.13 -18.48 -1.60
N ASP A 198 13.11 -19.34 -1.88
CA ASP A 198 13.72 -20.19 -0.87
C ASP A 198 14.49 -19.32 0.13
N ARG A 199 14.43 -19.68 1.43
CA ARG A 199 15.09 -18.91 2.49
C ARG A 199 16.60 -18.76 2.25
N ASP A 200 17.25 -19.81 1.70
CA ASP A 200 18.69 -19.82 1.45
C ASP A 200 19.08 -18.92 0.26
N GLN A 201 18.08 -18.54 -0.58
CA GLN A 201 18.23 -17.61 -1.70
C GLN A 201 17.64 -16.21 -1.39
N PHE A 202 17.08 -15.99 -0.21
CA PHE A 202 16.40 -14.75 0.12
C PHE A 202 17.28 -13.51 -0.10
N ALA A 203 18.50 -13.51 0.43
CA ALA A 203 19.43 -12.39 0.28
C ALA A 203 19.74 -12.09 -1.19
N ASN A 204 20.02 -13.12 -2.00
CA ASN A 204 20.29 -12.96 -3.43
C ASN A 204 19.07 -12.44 -4.18
N THR A 205 17.90 -13.00 -3.93
CA THR A 205 16.64 -12.59 -4.58
C THR A 205 16.27 -11.17 -4.19
N PHE A 206 16.37 -10.81 -2.90
CA PHE A 206 16.11 -9.45 -2.42
C PHE A 206 17.06 -8.45 -3.07
N ASN A 207 18.36 -8.72 -3.07
CA ASN A 207 19.35 -7.83 -3.68
C ASN A 207 19.13 -7.68 -5.20
N ALA A 208 18.79 -8.77 -5.91
CA ALA A 208 18.46 -8.72 -7.32
C ALA A 208 17.18 -7.86 -7.57
N ALA A 209 16.15 -8.01 -6.74
CA ALA A 209 14.94 -7.18 -6.81
C ALA A 209 15.28 -5.69 -6.62
N GLN A 210 16.14 -5.35 -5.65
CA GLN A 210 16.61 -3.97 -5.46
C GLN A 210 17.30 -3.40 -6.71
N MET A 211 18.11 -4.21 -7.39
CA MET A 211 18.79 -3.79 -8.62
C MET A 211 17.83 -3.56 -9.80
N THR A 212 16.71 -4.28 -9.85
CA THR A 212 15.70 -4.12 -10.92
C THR A 212 14.72 -2.98 -10.66
N MET A 213 14.65 -2.48 -9.44
CA MET A 213 13.66 -1.47 -9.02
C MET A 213 13.71 -0.17 -9.85
N PRO A 214 14.88 0.42 -10.19
CA PRO A 214 14.92 1.61 -11.04
C PRO A 214 14.29 1.39 -12.42
N MET A 215 14.44 0.19 -12.99
CA MET A 215 13.83 -0.16 -14.27
C MET A 215 12.31 -0.31 -14.13
N ALA A 216 11.85 -0.95 -13.05
CA ALA A 216 10.42 -1.11 -12.78
C ALA A 216 9.74 0.27 -12.58
N ILE A 217 10.38 1.19 -11.84
CA ILE A 217 9.90 2.55 -11.65
C ILE A 217 9.85 3.31 -12.98
N ALA A 218 10.90 3.22 -13.80
CA ALA A 218 10.98 3.93 -15.08
C ALA A 218 9.89 3.48 -16.07
N VAL A 219 9.54 2.18 -16.08
CA VAL A 219 8.52 1.62 -16.97
C VAL A 219 7.11 1.81 -16.42
N GLY A 220 6.95 1.75 -15.09
CA GLY A 220 5.65 1.79 -14.41
C GLY A 220 5.21 3.18 -13.97
N ALA A 221 6.00 4.23 -14.22
CA ALA A 221 5.71 5.59 -13.76
C ALA A 221 4.38 6.10 -14.34
N ASN A 222 3.43 6.43 -13.44
CA ASN A 222 2.09 6.89 -13.79
C ASN A 222 1.44 7.76 -12.70
N SER A 223 2.24 8.56 -11.99
CA SER A 223 1.81 9.41 -10.87
C SER A 223 2.31 10.86 -11.01
N GLY A 224 2.26 11.40 -12.24
CA GLY A 224 2.85 12.69 -12.58
C GLY A 224 2.13 13.93 -12.02
N VAL A 225 0.88 13.80 -11.56
CA VAL A 225 0.07 14.91 -11.10
C VAL A 225 -0.40 14.67 -9.66
N LEU A 226 -0.19 15.65 -8.79
CA LEU A 226 -0.71 15.66 -7.42
C LEU A 226 -1.37 17.01 -7.15
N LEU A 227 -2.64 17.03 -6.71
CA LEU A 227 -3.41 18.23 -6.39
C LEU A 227 -3.37 19.28 -7.52
N GLY A 228 -3.45 18.82 -8.78
CA GLY A 228 -3.42 19.69 -9.96
C GLY A 228 -2.03 20.20 -10.35
N LYS A 229 -0.97 19.76 -9.67
CA LYS A 229 0.43 20.16 -9.95
C LYS A 229 1.16 19.05 -10.70
N CYS A 230 1.85 19.42 -11.78
CA CYS A 230 2.73 18.53 -12.54
C CYS A 230 4.09 18.41 -11.82
N LEU A 231 4.39 17.25 -11.29
CA LEU A 231 5.59 17.00 -10.49
C LEU A 231 6.55 16.03 -11.20
N TRP A 232 6.92 14.92 -10.56
CA TRP A 232 7.72 13.84 -11.13
C TRP A 232 6.83 12.78 -11.78
N ASP A 233 7.33 12.10 -12.81
CA ASP A 233 6.57 11.01 -13.45
C ASP A 233 6.16 9.90 -12.44
N GLU A 234 6.91 9.79 -11.34
CA GLU A 234 6.67 8.86 -10.23
C GLU A 234 6.65 9.59 -8.87
N THR A 235 5.74 10.53 -8.72
CA THR A 235 5.56 11.35 -7.51
C THR A 235 5.19 10.51 -6.28
N ARG A 236 4.47 9.40 -6.45
CA ARG A 236 4.02 8.54 -5.33
C ARG A 236 5.18 8.03 -4.46
N VAL A 237 6.38 7.81 -5.01
CA VAL A 237 7.55 7.36 -4.23
C VAL A 237 7.89 8.35 -3.12
N VAL A 238 7.89 9.64 -3.44
CA VAL A 238 8.19 10.71 -2.47
C VAL A 238 7.01 10.95 -1.55
N LEU A 239 5.79 11.01 -2.11
CA LEU A 239 4.56 11.22 -1.35
C LEU A 239 4.36 10.11 -0.30
N PHE A 240 4.46 8.84 -0.69
CA PHE A 240 4.35 7.70 0.23
C PHE A 240 5.38 7.78 1.35
N LYS A 241 6.65 8.07 1.01
CA LYS A 241 7.72 8.17 2.00
C LYS A 241 7.46 9.26 3.04
N GLN A 242 6.89 10.40 2.64
CA GLN A 242 6.63 11.53 3.52
C GLN A 242 5.33 11.37 4.31
N SER A 243 4.29 10.77 3.74
CA SER A 243 2.96 10.64 4.34
C SER A 243 2.89 9.62 5.49
N ILE A 244 3.87 8.71 5.61
CA ILE A 244 3.95 7.73 6.70
C ILE A 244 5.24 7.82 7.53
N ASP A 245 5.97 8.92 7.40
CA ASP A 245 7.19 9.15 8.20
C ASP A 245 6.84 9.45 9.67
N HIS A 246 6.75 8.41 10.47
CA HIS A 246 6.44 8.49 11.91
C HIS A 246 7.65 8.74 12.80
N ARG A 247 8.80 9.06 12.23
CA ARG A 247 10.00 9.37 13.01
C ARG A 247 9.77 10.66 13.81
N MET A 248 10.15 10.62 15.08
CA MET A 248 10.14 11.82 15.91
C MET A 248 11.16 12.84 15.39
N PRO A 249 10.94 14.15 15.64
CA PRO A 249 11.93 15.17 15.39
C PRO A 249 13.28 14.79 16.02
N GLU A 250 14.35 15.18 15.34
CA GLU A 250 15.70 14.84 15.77
C GLU A 250 16.02 15.42 17.15
N VAL A 251 16.23 14.52 18.12
CA VAL A 251 16.75 14.89 19.44
C VAL A 251 18.19 14.39 19.49
N SER A 252 19.16 15.28 19.62
CA SER A 252 20.59 14.95 19.80
C SER A 252 21.39 14.47 18.57
N GLY A 253 21.09 14.90 17.34
CA GLY A 253 21.95 14.63 16.18
C GLY A 253 21.88 13.20 15.62
N TRP A 254 21.07 12.31 16.20
CA TRP A 254 20.82 10.98 15.66
C TRP A 254 19.37 10.86 15.19
N ARG A 255 19.17 10.51 13.93
CA ARG A 255 17.84 10.26 13.36
C ARG A 255 17.66 8.78 13.10
N GLN A 256 16.58 8.22 13.62
CA GLN A 256 16.19 6.84 13.35
C GLN A 256 16.09 6.60 11.84
N PRO A 257 16.55 5.45 11.30
CA PRO A 257 16.35 5.12 9.90
C PRO A 257 14.87 5.17 9.51
N SER A 258 14.57 5.67 8.31
CA SER A 258 13.20 5.67 7.80
C SER A 258 12.70 4.24 7.63
N ARG A 259 11.43 4.00 8.00
CA ARG A 259 10.76 2.72 7.73
C ARG A 259 10.65 2.47 6.22
N VAL A 260 10.36 3.51 5.45
CA VAL A 260 10.28 3.45 3.99
C VAL A 260 11.63 3.87 3.43
N THR A 261 12.34 2.93 2.86
CA THR A 261 13.68 3.14 2.30
C THR A 261 14.00 2.04 1.30
N PHE A 262 14.88 2.34 0.35
CA PHE A 262 15.46 1.33 -0.55
C PHE A 262 16.55 0.47 0.14
N GLY A 263 16.72 0.60 1.44
CA GLY A 263 17.76 -0.07 2.22
C GLY A 263 19.06 0.75 2.27
N HIS A 264 19.98 0.27 3.11
CA HIS A 264 21.25 0.95 3.39
C HIS A 264 22.46 0.13 2.91
N GLY A 265 22.23 -0.97 2.24
CA GLY A 265 23.26 -1.88 1.75
C GLY A 265 22.69 -3.24 1.36
N TRP A 266 23.60 -4.13 0.96
CA TRP A 266 23.24 -5.49 0.55
C TRP A 266 22.86 -6.34 1.76
N VAL A 267 21.78 -7.11 1.62
CA VAL A 267 21.40 -8.14 2.58
C VAL A 267 22.34 -9.34 2.41
N ARG A 268 22.78 -9.93 3.54
CA ARG A 268 23.72 -11.07 3.58
C ARG A 268 23.09 -12.25 4.30
#